data_e44293d8df1c3c56f2cd8478e2687e61
#
_entry.id   e44293d8df1c3c56f2cd8478e2687e61
#
_cell.length_a   1.000
_cell.length_b   1.000
_cell.length_c   1.000
_cell.angle_alpha   90.00
_cell.angle_beta   90.00
_cell.angle_gamma   90.00
#
_symmetry.space_group_name_H-M   'P 1'
#
loop_
_entity.id
_entity.type
_entity.pdbx_description
1 polymer ?
#
loop_
_entity_poly.entity_id
_entity_poly.type
_entity_poly.pdbx_seq_one_letter_code
_entity_poly.pdbx_strand_id
1 'polypeptide(L)'
;CIRDRVYIPEADRATLCVSSQVGCALACTFCSTAQQGFNRNLTVSEIIGQVWRASKIIGNFGVTGVRPITNVVMMGMGEPLLNVANVVPAMEIMLDDFAYGLSKRRVTLSTSGVVPALDMLRDKIDVALAISLHAPNDELRDEIMPINKKYNIKMLMDSVHRYLEVSNANHGKVTIEYVLLDHVNDGTEHAHQLAQVLKNTPCKINLIPWNPFPEAPVSYTHLRA
;
A
#
# COMPACT_ATOMS: atom_id res chain seq x y z
N CYS A 1 -20.88 -5.49 2.05
CA CYS A 1 -19.75 -4.94 2.78
C CYS A 1 -19.34 -3.59 2.19
N ILE A 2 -19.59 -2.47 2.90
CA ILE A 2 -19.38 -1.10 2.39
C ILE A 2 -18.00 -0.55 2.84
N ARG A 3 -17.18 -1.34 3.54
CA ARG A 3 -15.90 -0.90 4.13
C ARG A 3 -14.65 -1.36 3.37
N ASP A 4 -14.83 -1.78 2.13
CA ASP A 4 -13.79 -2.38 1.30
C ASP A 4 -12.98 -1.36 0.48
N ARG A 5 -13.40 -0.09 0.47
CA ARG A 5 -12.74 1.02 -0.25
C ARG A 5 -12.93 2.35 0.45
N VAL A 6 -11.97 3.26 0.25
CA VAL A 6 -12.03 4.63 0.78
C VAL A 6 -11.77 5.62 -0.36
N TYR A 7 -12.64 6.63 -0.49
CA TYR A 7 -12.46 7.75 -1.41
C TYR A 7 -11.92 8.96 -0.66
N ILE A 8 -10.82 9.50 -1.13
CA ILE A 8 -10.10 10.62 -0.50
C ILE A 8 -10.04 11.76 -1.52
N PRO A 9 -10.97 12.72 -1.45
CA PRO A 9 -10.96 13.91 -2.30
C PRO A 9 -9.92 14.93 -1.79
N GLU A 10 -9.21 15.53 -2.73
CA GLU A 10 -8.31 16.68 -2.50
C GLU A 10 -8.60 17.75 -3.58
N ALA A 11 -7.97 18.93 -3.48
CA ALA A 11 -8.26 20.03 -4.40
C ALA A 11 -8.04 19.65 -5.87
N ASP A 12 -6.90 19.00 -6.18
CA ASP A 12 -6.48 18.70 -7.56
C ASP A 12 -6.45 17.21 -7.88
N ARG A 13 -6.78 16.37 -6.92
CA ARG A 13 -6.77 14.91 -7.09
C ARG A 13 -7.84 14.24 -6.24
N ALA A 14 -8.20 13.04 -6.66
CA ALA A 14 -9.09 12.18 -5.92
C ALA A 14 -8.53 10.77 -5.93
N THR A 15 -8.15 10.29 -4.76
CA THR A 15 -7.54 8.97 -4.57
C THR A 15 -8.60 7.97 -4.11
N LEU A 16 -8.67 6.83 -4.79
CA LEU A 16 -9.45 5.69 -4.35
C LEU A 16 -8.53 4.61 -3.80
N CYS A 17 -8.72 4.29 -2.53
CA CYS A 17 -8.12 3.13 -1.88
C CYS A 17 -8.98 1.90 -2.13
N VAL A 18 -8.42 0.83 -2.69
CA VAL A 18 -9.12 -0.42 -3.01
C VAL A 18 -8.49 -1.63 -2.31
N SER A 19 -9.31 -2.64 -2.08
CA SER A 19 -8.92 -3.88 -1.43
C SER A 19 -8.52 -4.94 -2.45
N SER A 20 -7.59 -5.81 -2.07
CA SER A 20 -7.14 -6.98 -2.84
C SER A 20 -7.65 -8.31 -2.30
N GLN A 21 -8.06 -8.34 -1.04
CA GLN A 21 -8.53 -9.53 -0.34
C GLN A 21 -9.71 -9.18 0.58
N VAL A 22 -10.41 -10.19 1.06
CA VAL A 22 -11.32 -10.10 2.19
C VAL A 22 -10.55 -10.57 3.43
N GLY A 23 -10.22 -9.62 4.33
CA GLY A 23 -9.30 -9.85 5.44
C GLY A 23 -7.84 -9.87 5.01
N CYS A 24 -6.93 -10.28 5.91
CA CYS A 24 -5.48 -10.36 5.65
C CYS A 24 -4.83 -11.45 6.51
N ALA A 25 -3.88 -12.19 5.92
CA ALA A 25 -3.16 -13.27 6.61
C ALA A 25 -1.88 -12.81 7.32
N LEU A 26 -1.45 -11.56 7.19
CA LEU A 26 -0.13 -11.10 7.65
C LEU A 26 -0.04 -10.81 9.15
N ALA A 27 -1.17 -10.71 9.84
CA ALA A 27 -1.28 -10.56 11.29
C ALA A 27 -0.51 -9.35 11.87
N CYS A 28 -0.43 -8.22 11.14
CA CYS A 28 0.17 -6.99 11.66
C CYS A 28 -0.62 -6.49 12.88
N THR A 29 0.07 -6.21 13.99
CA THR A 29 -0.57 -5.94 15.29
C THR A 29 -1.38 -4.64 15.33
N PHE A 30 -0.99 -3.65 14.55
CA PHE A 30 -1.63 -2.31 14.46
C PHE A 30 -2.76 -2.24 13.43
N CYS A 31 -3.05 -3.34 12.71
CA CYS A 31 -3.96 -3.32 11.55
C CYS A 31 -5.31 -3.98 11.87
N SER A 32 -6.40 -3.21 11.80
CA SER A 32 -7.76 -3.71 12.01
C SER A 32 -8.16 -4.81 11.03
N THR A 33 -7.67 -4.77 9.77
CA THR A 33 -7.94 -5.82 8.78
C THR A 33 -7.28 -7.14 9.16
N ALA A 34 -6.10 -7.09 9.77
CA ALA A 34 -5.39 -8.30 10.21
C ALA A 34 -6.15 -9.03 11.34
N GLN A 35 -6.84 -8.28 12.21
CA GLN A 35 -7.67 -8.87 13.29
C GLN A 35 -8.88 -9.66 12.75
N GLN A 36 -9.33 -9.37 11.52
CA GLN A 36 -10.42 -10.10 10.88
C GLN A 36 -10.00 -11.47 10.33
N GLY A 37 -8.69 -11.74 10.27
CA GLY A 37 -8.13 -12.90 9.60
C GLY A 37 -8.31 -12.87 8.08
N PHE A 38 -7.79 -13.90 7.41
CA PHE A 38 -7.92 -14.05 5.96
C PHE A 38 -9.14 -14.90 5.60
N ASN A 39 -9.95 -14.43 4.69
CA ASN A 39 -11.08 -15.19 4.15
C ASN A 39 -10.78 -15.69 2.72
N ARG A 40 -10.59 -14.76 1.76
CA ARG A 40 -10.30 -15.10 0.37
C ARG A 40 -9.65 -13.95 -0.41
N ASN A 41 -9.08 -14.30 -1.53
CA ASN A 41 -8.66 -13.33 -2.54
C ASN A 41 -9.88 -12.73 -3.26
N LEU A 42 -9.78 -11.45 -3.65
CA LEU A 42 -10.72 -10.84 -4.58
C LEU A 42 -10.31 -11.18 -6.01
N THR A 43 -11.31 -11.39 -6.86
CA THR A 43 -11.12 -11.59 -8.30
C THR A 43 -10.81 -10.27 -9.01
N VAL A 44 -10.34 -10.33 -10.26
CA VAL A 44 -10.12 -9.15 -11.11
C VAL A 44 -11.38 -8.28 -11.17
N SER A 45 -12.54 -8.90 -11.42
CA SER A 45 -13.82 -8.19 -11.51
C SER A 45 -14.24 -7.52 -10.21
N GLU A 46 -13.95 -8.13 -9.05
CA GLU A 46 -14.22 -7.53 -7.75
C GLU A 46 -13.31 -6.34 -7.46
N ILE A 47 -12.02 -6.43 -7.81
CA ILE A 47 -11.07 -5.32 -7.65
C ILE A 47 -11.49 -4.15 -8.55
N ILE A 48 -11.71 -4.38 -9.85
CA ILE A 48 -12.15 -3.36 -10.79
C ILE A 48 -13.56 -2.84 -10.46
N GLY A 49 -14.44 -3.72 -9.99
CA GLY A 49 -15.77 -3.36 -9.54
C GLY A 49 -15.79 -2.29 -8.44
N GLN A 50 -14.76 -2.24 -7.58
CA GLN A 50 -14.61 -1.18 -6.59
C GLN A 50 -14.39 0.19 -7.26
N VAL A 51 -13.53 0.25 -8.28
CA VAL A 51 -13.24 1.49 -9.04
C VAL A 51 -14.49 1.94 -9.81
N TRP A 52 -15.10 1.00 -10.55
CA TRP A 52 -16.30 1.27 -11.33
C TRP A 52 -17.47 1.79 -10.47
N ARG A 53 -17.74 1.10 -9.34
CA ARG A 53 -18.84 1.47 -8.45
C ARG A 53 -18.59 2.81 -7.77
N ALA A 54 -17.35 3.09 -7.36
CA ALA A 54 -16.99 4.39 -6.80
C ALA A 54 -17.20 5.51 -7.82
N SER A 55 -16.70 5.34 -9.05
CA SER A 55 -16.88 6.31 -10.14
C SER A 55 -18.37 6.58 -10.43
N LYS A 56 -19.19 5.53 -10.42
CA LYS A 56 -20.64 5.65 -10.64
C LYS A 56 -21.36 6.42 -9.51
N ILE A 57 -20.97 6.18 -8.24
CA ILE A 57 -21.57 6.85 -7.08
C ILE A 57 -21.19 8.32 -7.03
N ILE A 58 -19.95 8.66 -7.40
CA ILE A 58 -19.46 10.05 -7.43
C ILE A 58 -20.17 10.87 -8.53
N GLY A 59 -20.79 10.22 -9.51
CA GLY A 59 -21.71 10.86 -10.44
C GLY A 59 -21.09 11.53 -11.66
N ASN A 60 -19.78 11.43 -11.86
CA ASN A 60 -19.07 12.04 -12.99
C ASN A 60 -18.62 11.01 -14.05
N PHE A 61 -19.23 9.82 -14.03
CA PHE A 61 -18.90 8.77 -14.99
C PHE A 61 -19.43 9.15 -16.39
N GLY A 62 -18.50 9.31 -17.34
CA GLY A 62 -18.83 9.66 -18.72
C GLY A 62 -18.95 11.15 -19.03
N VAL A 63 -18.71 12.05 -18.06
CA VAL A 63 -18.59 13.49 -18.34
C VAL A 63 -17.19 13.76 -18.92
N THR A 64 -17.14 14.23 -20.15
CA THR A 64 -15.88 14.54 -20.83
C THR A 64 -15.08 15.59 -20.07
N GLY A 65 -13.81 15.31 -19.80
CA GLY A 65 -12.87 16.24 -19.17
C GLY A 65 -12.78 16.16 -17.64
N VAL A 66 -13.67 15.45 -16.96
CA VAL A 66 -13.60 15.27 -15.49
C VAL A 66 -13.39 13.80 -15.16
N ARG A 67 -12.27 13.49 -14.50
CA ARG A 67 -12.02 12.16 -13.93
C ARG A 67 -12.41 12.19 -12.45
N PRO A 68 -13.44 11.44 -12.04
CA PRO A 68 -13.86 11.41 -10.64
C PRO A 68 -12.85 10.74 -9.72
N ILE A 69 -12.02 9.86 -10.29
CA ILE A 69 -10.91 9.19 -9.60
C ILE A 69 -9.66 9.44 -10.43
N THR A 70 -8.69 10.11 -9.85
CA THR A 70 -7.42 10.43 -10.50
C THR A 70 -6.29 9.47 -10.12
N ASN A 71 -6.40 8.84 -8.95
CA ASN A 71 -5.40 7.92 -8.41
C ASN A 71 -6.09 6.70 -7.80
N VAL A 72 -5.48 5.53 -7.97
CA VAL A 72 -5.91 4.30 -7.28
C VAL A 72 -4.72 3.73 -6.49
N VAL A 73 -4.97 3.39 -5.23
CA VAL A 73 -3.96 2.80 -4.35
C VAL A 73 -4.46 1.45 -3.81
N MET A 74 -3.64 0.41 -3.94
CA MET A 74 -3.91 -0.92 -3.39
C MET A 74 -3.52 -0.96 -1.91
N MET A 75 -4.22 -0.16 -1.08
CA MET A 75 -3.94 0.05 0.35
C MET A 75 -5.16 -0.25 1.23
N GLY A 76 -6.17 -0.92 0.67
CA GLY A 76 -7.34 -1.38 1.42
C GLY A 76 -7.07 -2.69 2.16
N MET A 77 -8.04 -3.58 2.17
CA MET A 77 -7.91 -4.87 2.85
C MET A 77 -7.02 -5.83 2.06
N GLY A 78 -6.13 -6.54 2.79
CA GLY A 78 -5.30 -7.60 2.25
C GLY A 78 -3.90 -7.16 1.81
N GLU A 79 -3.07 -8.16 1.53
CA GLU A 79 -1.74 -8.00 0.94
C GLU A 79 -1.82 -8.26 -0.59
N PRO A 80 -1.63 -7.23 -1.43
CA PRO A 80 -1.77 -7.39 -2.88
C PRO A 80 -0.83 -8.44 -3.49
N LEU A 81 0.38 -8.57 -2.94
CA LEU A 81 1.34 -9.55 -3.44
C LEU A 81 1.03 -11.00 -3.06
N LEU A 82 0.06 -11.25 -2.17
CA LEU A 82 -0.52 -12.58 -1.98
C LEU A 82 -1.66 -12.89 -2.96
N ASN A 83 -2.04 -11.91 -3.81
CA ASN A 83 -3.09 -12.05 -4.82
C ASN A 83 -2.63 -11.55 -6.21
N VAL A 84 -1.35 -11.70 -6.54
CA VAL A 84 -0.74 -11.19 -7.79
C VAL A 84 -1.52 -11.57 -9.04
N ALA A 85 -2.03 -12.80 -9.10
CA ALA A 85 -2.78 -13.34 -10.25
C ALA A 85 -4.06 -12.54 -10.59
N ASN A 86 -4.66 -11.84 -9.61
CA ASN A 86 -5.82 -10.99 -9.83
C ASN A 86 -5.45 -9.49 -9.79
N VAL A 87 -4.48 -9.12 -8.97
CA VAL A 87 -4.08 -7.72 -8.78
C VAL A 87 -3.42 -7.17 -10.04
N VAL A 88 -2.50 -7.91 -10.67
CA VAL A 88 -1.81 -7.45 -11.89
C VAL A 88 -2.79 -7.20 -13.03
N PRO A 89 -3.65 -8.15 -13.45
CA PRO A 89 -4.63 -7.87 -14.49
C PRO A 89 -5.62 -6.74 -14.15
N ALA A 90 -5.99 -6.58 -12.87
CA ALA A 90 -6.83 -5.46 -12.45
C ALA A 90 -6.11 -4.11 -12.63
N MET A 91 -4.82 -4.03 -12.29
CA MET A 91 -4.02 -2.82 -12.51
C MET A 91 -3.80 -2.55 -14.01
N GLU A 92 -3.59 -3.59 -14.83
CA GLU A 92 -3.51 -3.45 -16.29
C GLU A 92 -4.77 -2.79 -16.87
N ILE A 93 -5.97 -3.21 -16.42
CA ILE A 93 -7.23 -2.58 -16.81
C ILE A 93 -7.29 -1.10 -16.34
N MET A 94 -6.74 -0.79 -15.16
CA MET A 94 -6.67 0.62 -14.69
C MET A 94 -5.75 1.48 -15.56
N LEU A 95 -4.70 0.90 -16.12
CA LEU A 95 -3.73 1.59 -16.99
C LEU A 95 -4.19 1.68 -18.44
N ASP A 96 -5.02 0.75 -18.91
CA ASP A 96 -5.47 0.64 -20.30
C ASP A 96 -6.22 1.90 -20.74
N ASP A 97 -5.77 2.50 -21.86
CA ASP A 97 -6.33 3.73 -22.41
C ASP A 97 -7.78 3.58 -22.88
N PHE A 98 -8.19 2.36 -23.26
CA PHE A 98 -9.57 2.06 -23.63
C PHE A 98 -10.47 1.75 -22.43
N ALA A 99 -9.90 1.66 -21.21
CA ALA A 99 -10.64 1.46 -19.98
C ALA A 99 -10.59 2.72 -19.07
N TYR A 100 -9.66 2.75 -18.10
CA TYR A 100 -9.58 3.89 -17.16
C TYR A 100 -8.51 4.90 -17.55
N GLY A 101 -7.51 4.54 -18.34
CA GLY A 101 -6.43 5.40 -18.84
C GLY A 101 -5.65 6.11 -17.73
N LEU A 102 -5.47 5.45 -16.58
CA LEU A 102 -4.64 5.99 -15.51
C LEU A 102 -3.17 5.84 -15.87
N SER A 103 -2.37 6.87 -15.62
CA SER A 103 -0.94 6.72 -15.80
C SER A 103 -0.34 5.82 -14.71
N LYS A 104 0.76 5.13 -15.01
CA LYS A 104 1.46 4.24 -14.08
C LYS A 104 1.88 4.88 -12.76
N ARG A 105 2.04 6.22 -12.74
CA ARG A 105 2.30 7.01 -11.52
C ARG A 105 1.07 7.22 -10.64
N ARG A 106 -0.11 6.96 -11.18
CA ARG A 106 -1.40 7.16 -10.52
C ARG A 106 -2.03 5.86 -10.04
N VAL A 107 -1.39 4.74 -10.33
CA VAL A 107 -1.74 3.42 -9.77
C VAL A 107 -0.61 3.01 -8.85
N THR A 108 -0.89 2.83 -7.57
CA THR A 108 0.10 2.47 -6.55
C THR A 108 -0.19 1.09 -5.99
N LEU A 109 0.79 0.20 -6.06
CA LEU A 109 0.77 -1.05 -5.31
C LEU A 109 1.49 -0.83 -3.98
N SER A 110 0.81 -1.14 -2.87
CA SER A 110 1.42 -1.18 -1.54
C SER A 110 1.65 -2.62 -1.10
N THR A 111 2.77 -2.88 -0.45
CA THR A 111 3.09 -4.22 0.07
C THR A 111 3.80 -4.16 1.41
N SER A 112 3.53 -5.15 2.23
CA SER A 112 4.27 -5.41 3.47
C SER A 112 5.59 -6.16 3.24
N GLY A 113 5.89 -6.56 2.00
CA GLY A 113 7.17 -7.15 1.64
C GLY A 113 7.15 -8.66 1.41
N VAL A 114 6.24 -9.15 0.60
CA VAL A 114 6.29 -10.53 0.08
C VAL A 114 7.36 -10.58 -1.03
N VAL A 115 8.63 -10.70 -0.62
CA VAL A 115 9.81 -10.51 -1.49
C VAL A 115 9.77 -11.29 -2.80
N PRO A 116 9.48 -12.62 -2.85
CA PRO A 116 9.47 -13.34 -4.12
C PRO A 116 8.39 -12.82 -5.08
N ALA A 117 7.26 -12.34 -4.56
CA ALA A 117 6.19 -11.80 -5.39
C ALA A 117 6.51 -10.37 -5.86
N LEU A 118 7.26 -9.59 -5.06
CA LEU A 118 7.76 -8.27 -5.47
C LEU A 118 8.80 -8.41 -6.60
N ASP A 119 9.69 -9.39 -6.51
CA ASP A 119 10.66 -9.67 -7.57
C ASP A 119 9.97 -10.10 -8.89
N MET A 120 8.89 -10.89 -8.81
CA MET A 120 8.08 -11.24 -9.97
C MET A 120 7.26 -10.06 -10.53
N LEU A 121 6.84 -9.12 -9.68
CA LEU A 121 6.05 -7.96 -10.10
C LEU A 121 6.83 -7.09 -11.07
N ARG A 122 8.13 -6.93 -10.85
CA ARG A 122 9.06 -6.16 -11.68
C ARG A 122 8.95 -6.50 -13.17
N ASP A 123 8.76 -7.79 -13.48
CA ASP A 123 8.72 -8.29 -14.84
C ASP A 123 7.30 -8.29 -15.45
N LYS A 124 6.29 -7.94 -14.65
CA LYS A 124 4.88 -8.01 -15.05
C LYS A 124 4.25 -6.64 -15.30
N ILE A 125 4.51 -5.66 -14.44
CA ILE A 125 3.86 -4.36 -14.50
C ILE A 125 4.74 -3.26 -13.90
N ASP A 126 4.72 -2.08 -14.49
CA ASP A 126 5.40 -0.88 -13.99
C ASP A 126 4.36 0.08 -13.40
N VAL A 127 4.24 0.12 -12.08
CA VAL A 127 3.36 1.01 -11.32
C VAL A 127 4.11 1.65 -10.15
N ALA A 128 3.54 2.69 -9.54
CA ALA A 128 4.12 3.26 -8.34
C ALA A 128 4.13 2.23 -7.20
N LEU A 129 5.23 2.18 -6.46
CA LEU A 129 5.43 1.23 -5.36
C LEU A 129 5.39 1.96 -4.01
N ALA A 130 4.67 1.39 -3.06
CA ALA A 130 4.71 1.76 -1.65
C ALA A 130 5.08 0.56 -0.79
N ILE A 131 5.90 0.80 0.23
CA ILE A 131 6.37 -0.23 1.16
C ILE A 131 5.87 0.09 2.56
N SER A 132 5.07 -0.80 3.11
CA SER A 132 4.68 -0.79 4.52
C SER A 132 5.87 -1.26 5.37
N LEU A 133 6.76 -0.31 5.73
CA LEU A 133 7.96 -0.60 6.51
C LEU A 133 7.66 -0.63 8.01
N HIS A 134 7.10 0.44 8.55
CA HIS A 134 6.54 0.63 9.89
C HIS A 134 7.49 0.40 11.07
N ALA A 135 8.70 -0.13 10.84
CA ALA A 135 9.75 -0.26 11.84
C ALA A 135 11.13 -0.02 11.22
N PRO A 136 12.09 0.52 11.98
CA PRO A 136 13.41 0.85 11.47
C PRO A 136 14.44 -0.27 11.65
N ASN A 137 14.09 -1.34 12.38
CA ASN A 137 14.94 -2.50 12.65
C ASN A 137 14.11 -3.79 12.64
N ASP A 138 14.81 -4.93 12.50
CA ASP A 138 14.16 -6.23 12.35
C ASP A 138 13.50 -6.70 13.65
N GLU A 139 14.09 -6.42 14.83
CA GLU A 139 13.52 -6.81 16.12
C GLU A 139 12.11 -6.26 16.29
N LEU A 140 11.96 -4.95 16.12
CA LEU A 140 10.66 -4.29 16.23
C LEU A 140 9.71 -4.71 15.10
N ARG A 141 10.25 -4.87 13.88
CA ARG A 141 9.41 -5.26 12.74
C ARG A 141 8.88 -6.69 12.90
N ASP A 142 9.65 -7.61 13.50
CA ASP A 142 9.22 -8.97 13.81
C ASP A 142 8.03 -9.02 14.78
N GLU A 143 7.97 -8.04 15.69
CA GLU A 143 6.88 -7.92 16.67
C GLU A 143 5.60 -7.35 16.04
N ILE A 144 5.72 -6.25 15.28
CA ILE A 144 4.54 -5.55 14.75
C ILE A 144 4.11 -6.03 13.37
N MET A 145 5.00 -6.66 12.60
CA MET A 145 4.77 -7.20 11.26
C MET A 145 5.40 -8.58 11.10
N PRO A 146 4.72 -9.67 11.47
CA PRO A 146 5.30 -11.03 11.49
C PRO A 146 5.87 -11.54 10.16
N ILE A 147 5.49 -10.94 9.02
CA ILE A 147 6.07 -11.24 7.71
C ILE A 147 7.60 -11.00 7.68
N ASN A 148 8.11 -10.11 8.53
CA ASN A 148 9.54 -9.79 8.61
C ASN A 148 10.40 -11.00 9.01
N LYS A 149 9.88 -11.88 9.84
CA LYS A 149 10.55 -13.16 10.22
C LYS A 149 10.89 -14.02 9.01
N LYS A 150 10.13 -13.87 7.93
CA LYS A 150 10.36 -14.58 6.66
C LYS A 150 11.18 -13.75 5.67
N TYR A 151 10.93 -12.45 5.61
CA TYR A 151 11.58 -11.51 4.69
C TYR A 151 11.97 -10.27 5.48
N ASN A 152 13.20 -10.24 5.98
CA ASN A 152 13.73 -9.16 6.81
C ASN A 152 13.89 -7.84 6.01
N ILE A 153 14.18 -6.75 6.71
CA ILE A 153 14.31 -5.42 6.11
C ILE A 153 15.35 -5.42 4.99
N LYS A 154 16.48 -6.09 5.19
CA LYS A 154 17.53 -6.15 4.16
C LYS A 154 17.03 -6.82 2.88
N MET A 155 16.40 -7.99 2.99
CA MET A 155 15.84 -8.70 1.82
C MET A 155 14.78 -7.85 1.10
N LEU A 156 13.94 -7.17 1.87
CA LEU A 156 12.91 -6.28 1.34
C LEU A 156 13.53 -5.11 0.57
N MET A 157 14.50 -4.41 1.16
CA MET A 157 15.14 -3.25 0.53
C MET A 157 15.95 -3.64 -0.71
N ASP A 158 16.61 -4.79 -0.69
CA ASP A 158 17.31 -5.33 -1.86
C ASP A 158 16.29 -5.58 -3.02
N SER A 159 15.11 -6.11 -2.73
CA SER A 159 14.04 -6.31 -3.72
C SER A 159 13.46 -4.98 -4.23
N VAL A 160 13.30 -3.99 -3.34
CA VAL A 160 12.88 -2.63 -3.70
C VAL A 160 13.88 -2.00 -4.68
N HIS A 161 15.18 -2.12 -4.41
CA HIS A 161 16.20 -1.59 -5.32
C HIS A 161 16.11 -2.24 -6.71
N ARG A 162 15.99 -3.59 -6.79
CA ARG A 162 15.78 -4.29 -8.06
C ARG A 162 14.53 -3.85 -8.81
N TYR A 163 13.45 -3.51 -8.09
CA TYR A 163 12.25 -2.94 -8.71
C TYR A 163 12.51 -1.54 -9.26
N LEU A 164 13.18 -0.68 -8.49
CA LEU A 164 13.47 0.70 -8.89
C LEU A 164 14.44 0.81 -10.08
N GLU A 165 15.33 -0.17 -10.28
CA GLU A 165 16.24 -0.22 -11.45
C GLU A 165 15.49 -0.25 -12.79
N VAL A 166 14.30 -0.84 -12.84
CA VAL A 166 13.51 -0.99 -14.06
C VAL A 166 12.26 -0.10 -14.10
N SER A 167 11.77 0.34 -12.93
CA SER A 167 10.54 1.12 -12.84
C SER A 167 10.75 2.61 -13.18
N ASN A 168 9.89 3.12 -14.05
CA ASN A 168 9.79 4.54 -14.36
C ASN A 168 8.52 5.19 -13.78
N ALA A 169 7.71 4.43 -13.05
CA ALA A 169 6.39 4.87 -12.58
C ALA A 169 6.48 6.05 -11.60
N ASN A 170 7.48 6.10 -10.73
CA ASN A 170 7.57 7.10 -9.67
C ASN A 170 8.88 7.90 -9.70
N HIS A 171 9.42 8.14 -10.90
CA HIS A 171 10.72 8.83 -11.08
C HIS A 171 11.88 8.18 -10.29
N GLY A 172 11.91 6.85 -10.24
CA GLY A 172 12.93 6.10 -9.50
C GLY A 172 12.82 6.24 -7.97
N LYS A 173 11.64 6.57 -7.43
CA LYS A 173 11.40 6.70 -5.98
C LYS A 173 10.36 5.71 -5.52
N VAL A 174 10.51 5.22 -4.30
CA VAL A 174 9.49 4.42 -3.58
C VAL A 174 8.83 5.27 -2.51
N THR A 175 7.57 4.98 -2.18
CA THR A 175 6.92 5.54 -0.99
C THR A 175 7.13 4.58 0.18
N ILE A 176 7.63 5.07 1.29
CA ILE A 176 7.78 4.32 2.54
C ILE A 176 6.64 4.74 3.46
N GLU A 177 5.77 3.82 3.77
CA GLU A 177 4.69 3.99 4.72
C GLU A 177 5.20 3.66 6.13
N TYR A 178 5.03 4.58 7.07
CA TYR A 178 5.49 4.43 8.44
C TYR A 178 4.39 4.88 9.41
N VAL A 179 3.70 3.95 10.03
CA VAL A 179 2.71 4.23 11.07
C VAL A 179 3.41 4.63 12.35
N LEU A 180 2.95 5.67 13.00
CA LEU A 180 3.48 6.14 14.29
C LEU A 180 2.67 5.51 15.42
N LEU A 181 3.33 4.66 16.20
CA LEU A 181 2.80 3.96 17.36
C LEU A 181 3.47 4.49 18.62
N ASP A 182 2.65 5.00 19.55
CA ASP A 182 3.10 5.65 20.78
C ASP A 182 4.00 4.75 21.62
N HIS A 183 5.18 5.27 21.97
CA HIS A 183 6.24 4.58 22.73
C HIS A 183 6.72 3.24 22.12
N VAL A 184 6.40 2.97 20.84
CA VAL A 184 6.79 1.74 20.14
C VAL A 184 7.83 2.02 19.07
N ASN A 185 7.53 2.91 18.11
CA ASN A 185 8.38 3.18 16.96
C ASN A 185 8.58 4.68 16.67
N ASP A 186 8.16 5.57 17.55
CA ASP A 186 8.11 7.03 17.39
C ASP A 186 9.27 7.79 18.06
N GLY A 187 10.21 7.07 18.70
CA GLY A 187 11.35 7.68 19.37
C GLY A 187 12.40 8.24 18.40
N THR A 188 13.21 9.20 18.86
CA THR A 188 14.29 9.81 18.08
C THR A 188 15.30 8.78 17.58
N GLU A 189 15.59 7.75 18.37
CA GLU A 189 16.47 6.65 17.97
C GLU A 189 15.91 5.89 16.76
N HIS A 190 14.60 5.63 16.74
CA HIS A 190 13.92 5.01 15.60
C HIS A 190 14.02 5.87 14.35
N ALA A 191 13.93 7.19 14.48
CA ALA A 191 14.11 8.11 13.35
C ALA A 191 15.54 8.04 12.77
N HIS A 192 16.57 7.98 13.62
CA HIS A 192 17.96 7.80 13.19
C HIS A 192 18.18 6.46 12.50
N GLN A 193 17.67 5.36 13.05
CA GLN A 193 17.74 4.03 12.43
C GLN A 193 17.03 3.99 11.09
N LEU A 194 15.81 4.59 10.99
CA LEU A 194 15.07 4.70 9.73
C LEU A 194 15.89 5.45 8.67
N ALA A 195 16.52 6.56 9.05
CA ALA A 195 17.39 7.32 8.15
C ALA A 195 18.58 6.49 7.65
N GLN A 196 19.15 5.62 8.48
CA GLN A 196 20.22 4.70 8.06
C GLN A 196 19.72 3.62 7.09
N VAL A 197 18.57 3.00 7.37
CA VAL A 197 17.95 2.00 6.47
C VAL A 197 17.68 2.58 5.10
N LEU A 198 17.23 3.84 5.03
CA LEU A 198 16.81 4.48 3.79
C LEU A 198 17.90 5.32 3.11
N LYS A 199 19.10 5.40 3.68
CA LYS A 199 20.20 6.29 3.23
C LYS A 199 20.48 6.22 1.73
N ASN A 200 20.43 5.03 1.13
CA ASN A 200 20.73 4.80 -0.28
C ASN A 200 19.47 4.52 -1.13
N THR A 201 18.29 4.78 -0.59
CA THR A 201 17.04 4.50 -1.27
C THR A 201 16.32 5.81 -1.61
N PRO A 202 16.19 6.17 -2.90
CA PRO A 202 15.38 7.31 -3.29
C PRO A 202 13.92 7.08 -2.88
N CYS A 203 13.44 7.79 -1.88
CA CYS A 203 12.10 7.56 -1.34
C CYS A 203 11.38 8.83 -0.91
N LYS A 204 10.08 8.69 -0.69
CA LYS A 204 9.24 9.59 0.10
C LYS A 204 8.79 8.82 1.33
N ILE A 205 8.84 9.44 2.49
CA ILE A 205 8.33 8.84 3.73
C ILE A 205 6.96 9.46 3.99
N ASN A 206 5.96 8.60 4.16
CA ASN A 206 4.62 8.96 4.59
C ASN A 206 4.46 8.55 6.05
N LEU A 207 4.45 9.52 6.96
CA LEU A 207 4.19 9.30 8.38
C LEU A 207 2.69 9.25 8.61
N ILE A 208 2.20 8.15 9.13
CA ILE A 208 0.77 7.89 9.32
C ILE A 208 0.45 7.90 10.80
N PRO A 209 -0.30 8.90 11.32
CA PRO A 209 -0.85 8.82 12.67
C PRO A 209 -1.73 7.57 12.76
N TRP A 210 -1.48 6.74 13.75
CA TRP A 210 -2.26 5.53 13.91
C TRP A 210 -3.69 5.84 14.38
N ASN A 211 -4.67 5.20 13.77
CA ASN A 211 -6.08 5.32 14.17
C ASN A 211 -6.47 4.16 15.08
N PRO A 212 -6.82 4.41 16.34
CA PRO A 212 -7.19 3.36 17.28
C PRO A 212 -8.48 2.63 16.86
N PHE A 213 -8.56 1.36 17.21
CA PHE A 213 -9.77 0.55 17.09
C PHE A 213 -9.96 -0.27 18.39
N PRO A 214 -11.19 -0.71 18.74
CA PRO A 214 -11.53 -1.20 20.08
C PRO A 214 -10.65 -2.34 20.61
N GLU A 215 -10.18 -3.23 19.74
CA GLU A 215 -9.38 -4.40 20.11
C GLU A 215 -7.87 -4.20 19.87
N ALA A 216 -7.44 -2.97 19.65
CA ALA A 216 -6.04 -2.70 19.32
C ALA A 216 -5.10 -2.87 20.54
N PRO A 217 -4.00 -3.63 20.40
CA PRO A 217 -3.04 -3.82 21.48
C PRO A 217 -2.06 -2.64 21.65
N VAL A 218 -2.13 -1.62 20.81
CA VAL A 218 -1.20 -0.47 20.73
C VAL A 218 -1.91 0.85 20.99
N SER A 219 -1.16 1.86 21.39
CA SER A 219 -1.63 3.19 21.72
C SER A 219 -1.42 4.20 20.60
N TYR A 220 -2.07 5.35 20.68
CA TYR A 220 -2.06 6.42 19.67
C TYR A 220 -0.99 7.48 19.99
N THR A 221 -0.18 7.83 19.00
CA THR A 221 0.77 8.96 19.10
C THR A 221 0.12 10.26 18.61
N HIS A 222 0.07 11.28 19.47
CA HIS A 222 -0.17 12.64 19.02
C HIS A 222 1.09 13.19 18.36
N LEU A 223 1.02 13.51 17.07
CA LEU A 223 2.07 14.29 16.43
C LEU A 223 2.16 15.64 17.15
N ARG A 224 3.23 15.83 17.94
CA ARG A 224 3.54 17.16 18.46
C ARG A 224 4.06 18.00 17.29
N ALA A 225 3.40 19.13 17.05
CA ALA A 225 3.80 20.11 16.05
C ALA A 225 5.18 20.71 16.40
#